data_8bc8b6c3573ea8302efb9275bc495775
#
_entry.id   8bc8b6c3573ea8302efb9275bc495775
#
_cell.length_a   1.000
_cell.length_b   1.000
_cell.length_c   1.000
_cell.angle_alpha   90.00
_cell.angle_beta   90.00
_cell.angle_gamma   90.00
#
_symmetry.space_group_name_H-M   'P 1'
#
loop_
_entity.id
_entity.type
_entity.pdbx_description
1 polymer ?
#
loop_
_entity_poly.entity_id
_entity_poly.type
_entity_poly.pdbx_seq_one_letter_code
_entity_poly.pdbx_strand_id
1 'polypeptide(L)'
;SESSSVVSNATNGIEPPRDYLSVKKSKKGPLKQIVPGFPYLKNKYTLLWDMPSNEGYIKVTSVMQKFFDQAISGNWSYNPENYDNDEVPVSVMAQDLLTTYKYGWKTSYYQNTYDAKKDVEEPAHPMGWRDDVPMDETNQRLNQLIQELEQEEDCDSCKV
;
A
#
# COMPACT_ATOMS: atom_id res chain seq x y z
N SER A 1 -7.29 -12.86 0.44
CA SER A 1 -6.94 -12.67 -0.95
C SER A 1 -7.42 -11.31 -1.44
N GLU A 2 -6.77 -10.81 -2.45
CA GLU A 2 -7.02 -9.50 -3.01
C GLU A 2 -8.45 -9.32 -3.53
N SER A 3 -8.99 -10.30 -4.23
CA SER A 3 -10.37 -10.28 -4.73
C SER A 3 -11.39 -10.28 -3.60
N SER A 4 -11.15 -11.03 -2.55
CA SER A 4 -12.05 -11.08 -1.38
C SER A 4 -12.09 -9.75 -0.64
N SER A 5 -10.95 -9.06 -0.51
CA SER A 5 -10.90 -7.75 0.15
C SER A 5 -11.66 -6.67 -0.63
N VAL A 6 -11.62 -6.71 -1.96
CA VAL A 6 -12.41 -5.80 -2.81
C VAL A 6 -13.90 -6.03 -2.60
N VAL A 7 -14.36 -7.28 -2.62
CA VAL A 7 -15.78 -7.63 -2.42
C VAL A 7 -16.27 -7.21 -1.05
N SER A 8 -15.45 -7.39 -0.02
CA SER A 8 -15.82 -7.06 1.37
C SER A 8 -15.57 -5.59 1.73
N ASN A 9 -15.10 -4.77 0.81
CA ASN A 9 -14.68 -3.38 1.07
C ASN A 9 -13.72 -3.29 2.27
N ALA A 10 -12.68 -4.10 2.26
CA ALA A 10 -11.65 -4.17 3.30
C ALA A 10 -10.27 -3.94 2.70
N THR A 11 -9.30 -3.57 3.53
CA THR A 11 -7.89 -3.52 3.12
C THR A 11 -7.37 -4.92 2.82
N ASN A 12 -6.34 -5.02 1.96
CA ASN A 12 -5.82 -6.31 1.53
C ASN A 12 -4.77 -6.85 2.49
N GLY A 13 -5.02 -8.04 3.04
CA GLY A 13 -4.07 -8.75 3.87
C GLY A 13 -3.83 -8.11 5.24
N ILE A 14 -2.63 -8.37 5.80
CA ILE A 14 -2.20 -7.87 7.11
C ILE A 14 -1.43 -6.56 6.96
N GLU A 15 -0.89 -6.29 5.77
CA GLU A 15 -0.08 -5.11 5.51
C GLU A 15 -0.91 -3.83 5.54
N PRO A 16 -0.35 -2.72 6.05
CA PRO A 16 -0.95 -1.42 5.87
C PRO A 16 -1.13 -1.09 4.38
N PRO A 17 -2.12 -0.28 4.00
CA PRO A 17 -2.28 0.15 2.62
C PRO A 17 -1.06 0.98 2.18
N ARG A 18 -0.68 0.84 0.92
CA ARG A 18 0.44 1.60 0.35
C ARG A 18 0.09 3.05 0.12
N ASP A 19 -1.17 3.29 -0.26
CA ASP A 19 -1.75 4.60 -0.48
C ASP A 19 -3.27 4.53 -0.21
N TYR A 20 -3.92 5.69 -0.14
CA TYR A 20 -5.38 5.81 0.02
C TYR A 20 -6.13 5.33 -1.22
N LEU A 21 -5.54 5.50 -2.39
CA LEU A 21 -6.06 5.04 -3.68
C LEU A 21 -5.01 4.16 -4.37
N SER A 22 -5.36 2.93 -4.71
CA SER A 22 -4.52 2.06 -5.52
C SER A 22 -5.21 1.70 -6.83
N VAL A 23 -4.45 1.69 -7.92
CA VAL A 23 -4.93 1.29 -9.24
C VAL A 23 -4.20 0.02 -9.65
N LYS A 24 -4.96 -1.02 -9.97
CA LYS A 24 -4.43 -2.29 -10.47
C LYS A 24 -4.82 -2.50 -11.90
N LYS A 25 -3.85 -2.62 -12.77
CA LYS A 25 -4.08 -2.96 -14.17
C LYS A 25 -4.44 -4.45 -14.29
N SER A 26 -5.55 -4.76 -14.90
CA SER A 26 -5.95 -6.12 -15.24
C SER A 26 -6.25 -6.23 -16.73
N LYS A 27 -6.34 -7.48 -17.26
CA LYS A 27 -6.75 -7.72 -18.65
C LYS A 27 -8.16 -7.21 -18.98
N LYS A 28 -8.97 -6.89 -17.96
CA LYS A 28 -10.34 -6.37 -18.09
C LYS A 28 -10.45 -4.88 -17.82
N GLY A 29 -9.32 -4.17 -17.74
CA GLY A 29 -9.24 -2.75 -17.40
C GLY A 29 -8.66 -2.47 -16.01
N PRO A 30 -8.44 -1.21 -15.64
CA PRO A 30 -7.93 -0.82 -14.34
C PRO A 30 -8.98 -1.02 -13.25
N LEU A 31 -8.56 -1.63 -12.16
CA LEU A 31 -9.35 -1.74 -10.95
C LEU A 31 -8.86 -0.69 -9.95
N LYS A 32 -9.71 0.28 -9.64
CA LYS A 32 -9.45 1.29 -8.62
C LYS A 32 -9.93 0.79 -7.26
N GLN A 33 -9.11 0.92 -6.25
CA GLN A 33 -9.43 0.53 -4.88
C GLN A 33 -9.10 1.68 -3.95
N ILE A 34 -10.10 2.17 -3.23
CA ILE A 34 -9.98 3.21 -2.22
C ILE A 34 -10.04 2.54 -0.85
N VAL A 35 -9.21 3.00 0.09
CA VAL A 35 -9.27 2.48 1.47
C VAL A 35 -10.64 2.70 2.10
N PRO A 36 -11.15 1.74 2.88
CA PRO A 36 -12.48 1.84 3.48
C PRO A 36 -12.66 3.09 4.33
N GLY A 37 -13.83 3.73 4.21
CA GLY A 37 -14.15 4.91 5.01
C GLY A 37 -13.41 6.19 4.62
N PHE A 38 -12.69 6.18 3.50
CA PHE A 38 -12.12 7.41 2.94
C PHE A 38 -13.24 8.37 2.47
N PRO A 39 -13.13 9.69 2.67
CA PRO A 39 -12.05 10.44 3.32
C PRO A 39 -12.19 10.61 4.85
N TYR A 40 -13.29 10.18 5.47
CA TYR A 40 -13.55 10.39 6.90
C TYR A 40 -12.51 9.80 7.83
N LEU A 41 -11.92 8.67 7.42
CA LEU A 41 -10.92 7.94 8.20
C LEU A 41 -9.49 8.17 7.73
N LYS A 42 -9.25 9.11 6.79
CA LYS A 42 -7.91 9.40 6.25
C LYS A 42 -6.86 9.52 7.36
N ASN A 43 -7.13 10.33 8.39
CA ASN A 43 -6.20 10.59 9.49
C ASN A 43 -6.10 9.43 10.52
N LYS A 44 -6.80 8.32 10.29
CA LYS A 44 -6.73 7.11 11.13
C LYS A 44 -5.92 5.99 10.49
N TYR A 45 -5.57 6.12 9.21
CA TYR A 45 -4.71 5.17 8.54
C TYR A 45 -3.24 5.50 8.78
N THR A 46 -2.44 4.46 9.01
CA THR A 46 -1.00 4.50 8.85
C THR A 46 -0.69 3.82 7.51
N LEU A 47 -0.08 4.52 6.59
CA LEU A 47 0.34 3.94 5.32
C LEU A 47 1.59 3.09 5.50
N LEU A 48 1.84 2.19 4.54
CA LEU A 48 2.96 1.25 4.59
C LEU A 48 4.31 1.96 4.74
N TRP A 49 4.48 3.08 4.03
CA TRP A 49 5.73 3.83 4.00
C TRP A 49 5.91 4.78 5.20
N ASP A 50 4.83 5.00 5.97
CA ASP A 50 4.83 5.78 7.22
C ASP A 50 5.15 4.93 8.46
N MET A 51 5.29 3.60 8.27
CA MET A 51 5.69 2.72 9.38
C MET A 51 7.13 3.02 9.81
N PRO A 52 7.38 3.21 11.10
CA PRO A 52 8.74 3.52 11.59
C PRO A 52 9.68 2.30 11.49
N SER A 53 9.16 1.08 11.44
CA SER A 53 9.92 -0.17 11.29
C SER A 53 9.00 -1.34 10.96
N ASN A 54 9.59 -2.46 10.53
CA ASN A 54 8.86 -3.71 10.32
C ASN A 54 8.57 -4.48 11.62
N GLU A 55 9.12 -4.08 12.76
CA GLU A 55 9.06 -4.87 13.99
C GLU A 55 7.63 -5.20 14.43
N GLY A 56 6.73 -4.22 14.41
CA GLY A 56 5.32 -4.40 14.76
C GLY A 56 4.63 -5.41 13.83
N TYR A 57 4.85 -5.26 12.53
CA TYR A 57 4.32 -6.16 11.51
C TYR A 57 4.86 -7.59 11.68
N ILE A 58 6.16 -7.75 11.89
CA ILE A 58 6.81 -9.05 12.14
C ILE A 58 6.19 -9.73 13.37
N LYS A 59 6.01 -8.98 14.46
CA LYS A 59 5.43 -9.53 15.70
C LYS A 59 3.99 -9.98 15.51
N VAL A 60 3.15 -9.18 14.87
CA VAL A 60 1.75 -9.53 14.59
C VAL A 60 1.66 -10.76 13.70
N THR A 61 2.42 -10.78 12.60
CA THR A 61 2.45 -11.93 11.67
C THR A 61 2.96 -13.19 12.37
N SER A 62 3.96 -13.07 13.25
CA SER A 62 4.49 -14.18 14.02
C SER A 62 3.47 -14.76 15.02
N VAL A 63 2.67 -13.90 15.65
CA VAL A 63 1.58 -14.37 16.52
C VAL A 63 0.55 -15.14 15.70
N MET A 64 0.16 -14.61 14.55
CA MET A 64 -0.80 -15.27 13.66
C MET A 64 -0.23 -16.60 13.13
N GLN A 65 1.07 -16.66 12.82
CA GLN A 65 1.73 -17.87 12.31
C GLN A 65 1.59 -19.08 13.27
N LYS A 66 1.42 -18.85 14.56
CA LYS A 66 1.24 -19.94 15.53
C LYS A 66 -0.07 -20.72 15.34
N PHE A 67 -1.03 -20.14 14.63
CA PHE A 67 -2.34 -20.73 14.39
C PHE A 67 -2.47 -21.29 12.96
N PHE A 68 -1.42 -21.21 12.15
CA PHE A 68 -1.41 -21.70 10.78
C PHE A 68 -0.24 -22.65 10.56
N ASP A 69 -0.53 -23.84 10.02
CA ASP A 69 0.48 -24.81 9.65
C ASP A 69 1.30 -24.33 8.46
N GLN A 70 0.62 -23.73 7.47
CA GLN A 70 1.26 -23.15 6.31
C GLN A 70 1.97 -21.83 6.66
N ALA A 71 3.11 -21.58 6.02
CA ALA A 71 3.81 -20.33 6.18
C ALA A 71 2.97 -19.15 5.68
N ILE A 72 2.86 -18.11 6.51
CA ILE A 72 2.25 -16.84 6.11
C ILE A 72 3.27 -16.08 5.28
N SER A 73 2.98 -15.87 3.99
CA SER A 73 3.79 -15.02 3.12
C SER A 73 3.56 -13.56 3.48
N GLY A 74 4.60 -12.86 3.82
CA GLY A 74 4.55 -11.44 4.13
C GLY A 74 5.80 -10.73 3.64
N ASN A 75 5.73 -9.42 3.54
CA ASN A 75 6.76 -8.60 2.96
C ASN A 75 7.37 -7.69 4.02
N TRP A 76 8.68 -7.46 3.92
CA TRP A 76 9.32 -6.36 4.63
C TRP A 76 9.28 -5.13 3.74
N SER A 77 9.07 -3.97 4.34
CA SER A 77 8.97 -2.71 3.62
C SER A 77 9.85 -1.67 4.29
N TYR A 78 10.69 -1.04 3.49
CA TYR A 78 11.66 -0.06 3.96
C TYR A 78 11.44 1.26 3.23
N ASN A 79 11.31 2.33 4.00
CA ASN A 79 11.39 3.69 3.46
C ASN A 79 12.78 4.25 3.76
N PRO A 80 13.65 4.42 2.73
CA PRO A 80 15.00 4.96 2.92
C PRO A 80 15.02 6.33 3.59
N GLU A 81 14.00 7.17 3.37
CA GLU A 81 13.89 8.51 3.97
C GLU A 81 13.84 8.49 5.51
N ASN A 82 13.56 7.33 6.11
CA ASN A 82 13.59 7.15 7.57
C ASN A 82 15.01 6.95 8.12
N TYR A 83 16.04 6.92 7.26
CA TYR A 83 17.43 6.63 7.62
C TYR A 83 18.39 7.69 7.11
N ASP A 84 19.57 7.78 7.71
CA ASP A 84 20.61 8.70 7.31
C ASP A 84 21.04 8.43 5.86
N ASN A 85 21.23 9.49 5.10
CA ASN A 85 21.61 9.49 3.69
C ASN A 85 20.64 8.72 2.76
N ASP A 86 19.39 8.56 3.16
CA ASP A 86 18.38 7.78 2.42
C ASP A 86 18.84 6.34 2.11
N GLU A 87 19.61 5.76 3.03
CA GLU A 87 20.14 4.41 2.90
C GLU A 87 19.67 3.51 4.06
N VAL A 88 19.03 2.38 3.73
CA VAL A 88 18.61 1.40 4.73
C VAL A 88 19.83 0.64 5.24
N PRO A 89 20.19 0.74 6.53
CA PRO A 89 21.34 0.02 7.07
C PRO A 89 21.14 -1.49 7.00
N VAL A 90 22.17 -2.23 6.60
CA VAL A 90 22.16 -3.70 6.58
C VAL A 90 21.87 -4.27 7.97
N SER A 91 22.29 -3.58 9.03
CA SER A 91 22.01 -3.97 10.42
C SER A 91 20.51 -3.98 10.75
N VAL A 92 19.71 -3.07 10.16
CA VAL A 92 18.26 -3.04 10.31
C VAL A 92 17.63 -4.27 9.63
N MET A 93 18.06 -4.59 8.41
CA MET A 93 17.59 -5.78 7.70
C MET A 93 17.97 -7.07 8.43
N ALA A 94 19.19 -7.14 8.96
CA ALA A 94 19.65 -8.28 9.78
C ALA A 94 18.84 -8.41 11.08
N GLN A 95 18.50 -7.29 11.73
CA GLN A 95 17.65 -7.27 12.91
C GLN A 95 16.23 -7.76 12.62
N ASP A 96 15.65 -7.36 11.49
CA ASP A 96 14.33 -7.84 11.06
C ASP A 96 14.34 -9.36 10.81
N LEU A 97 15.40 -9.88 10.18
CA LEU A 97 15.59 -11.31 9.97
C LEU A 97 15.69 -12.07 11.29
N LEU A 98 16.51 -11.59 12.23
CA LEU A 98 16.66 -12.19 13.55
C LEU A 98 15.35 -12.14 14.34
N THR A 99 14.61 -11.06 14.25
CA THR A 99 13.30 -10.88 14.89
C THR A 99 12.29 -11.86 14.31
N THR A 100 12.26 -12.00 12.99
CA THR A 100 11.42 -12.97 12.27
C THR A 100 11.69 -14.40 12.75
N TYR A 101 12.96 -14.78 12.81
CA TYR A 101 13.37 -16.10 13.30
C TYR A 101 13.01 -16.30 14.78
N LYS A 102 13.32 -15.33 15.63
CA LYS A 102 13.07 -15.38 17.08
C LYS A 102 11.59 -15.59 17.42
N TYR A 103 10.71 -14.92 16.72
CA TYR A 103 9.27 -15.00 16.98
C TYR A 103 8.57 -16.13 16.21
N GLY A 104 9.27 -16.83 15.30
CA GLY A 104 8.78 -18.03 14.62
C GLY A 104 7.86 -17.76 13.44
N TRP A 105 7.99 -16.61 12.80
CA TRP A 105 7.38 -16.41 11.51
C TRP A 105 8.19 -17.18 10.45
N LYS A 106 7.51 -18.06 9.70
CA LYS A 106 8.17 -19.11 8.91
C LYS A 106 8.82 -18.61 7.62
N THR A 107 8.30 -17.55 6.99
CA THR A 107 8.85 -17.01 5.74
C THR A 107 8.55 -15.53 5.54
N SER A 108 9.57 -14.76 5.17
CA SER A 108 9.44 -13.48 4.47
C SER A 108 9.44 -13.75 2.97
N TYR A 109 8.75 -12.91 2.18
CA TYR A 109 8.59 -13.14 0.75
C TYR A 109 9.32 -12.06 -0.08
N TYR A 110 8.88 -10.82 -0.02
CA TYR A 110 9.55 -9.71 -0.70
C TYR A 110 10.16 -8.72 0.29
N GLN A 111 11.21 -8.05 -0.16
CA GLN A 111 11.70 -6.83 0.42
C GLN A 111 11.32 -5.69 -0.51
N ASN A 112 10.43 -4.80 -0.05
CA ASN A 112 10.00 -3.63 -0.78
C ASN A 112 10.78 -2.42 -0.27
N THR A 113 11.26 -1.60 -1.18
CA THR A 113 11.89 -0.33 -0.85
C THR A 113 11.07 0.78 -1.49
N TYR A 114 10.76 1.82 -0.72
CA TYR A 114 10.13 3.02 -1.24
C TYR A 114 11.08 3.74 -2.19
N ASP A 115 10.56 4.17 -3.33
CA ASP A 115 11.31 4.90 -4.35
C ASP A 115 10.60 6.24 -4.60
N ALA A 116 10.98 7.25 -3.82
CA ALA A 116 10.43 8.60 -3.92
C ALA A 116 10.61 9.23 -5.33
N LYS A 117 11.58 8.75 -6.11
CA LYS A 117 11.81 9.26 -7.47
C LYS A 117 10.77 8.79 -8.47
N LYS A 118 10.12 7.64 -8.22
CA LYS A 118 9.01 7.17 -9.04
C LYS A 118 7.71 7.89 -8.74
N ASP A 119 7.54 8.34 -7.50
CA ASP A 119 6.34 9.07 -7.09
C ASP A 119 6.33 10.51 -7.62
N VAL A 120 7.48 11.03 -8.07
CA VAL A 120 7.59 12.37 -8.70
C VAL A 120 7.14 12.34 -10.17
N GLU A 121 7.13 11.18 -10.83
CA GLU A 121 6.61 11.01 -12.20
C GLU A 121 5.10 10.65 -12.21
N GLU A 122 4.57 10.10 -11.12
CA GLU A 122 3.13 10.05 -10.90
C GLU A 122 2.71 11.35 -10.21
N PRO A 123 1.76 12.10 -10.77
CA PRO A 123 1.36 13.38 -10.17
C PRO A 123 1.03 13.15 -8.70
N ALA A 124 1.78 13.83 -7.83
CA ALA A 124 1.56 13.82 -6.40
C ALA A 124 0.07 13.96 -6.13
N HIS A 125 -0.57 12.92 -5.64
CA HIS A 125 -2.02 12.79 -5.48
C HIS A 125 -2.81 13.42 -6.65
N PRO A 126 -3.38 12.63 -7.56
CA PRO A 126 -4.17 13.15 -8.69
C PRO A 126 -5.26 14.13 -8.25
N MET A 127 -5.40 14.39 -7.00
CA MET A 127 -6.50 15.15 -6.42
C MET A 127 -6.11 16.34 -5.56
N GLY A 128 -4.84 16.65 -5.29
CA GLY A 128 -4.54 17.83 -4.48
C GLY A 128 -5.50 17.95 -3.28
N TRP A 129 -5.67 16.87 -2.54
CA TRP A 129 -6.55 16.82 -1.37
C TRP A 129 -6.15 17.91 -0.39
N ARG A 130 -7.03 18.86 -0.20
CA ARG A 130 -6.93 19.85 0.88
C ARG A 130 -7.84 19.39 2.00
N ASP A 131 -7.35 19.40 3.21
CA ASP A 131 -8.12 18.99 4.39
C ASP A 131 -9.30 19.95 4.69
N ASP A 132 -9.33 21.07 3.99
CA ASP A 132 -10.34 22.14 4.09
C ASP A 132 -11.43 22.09 3.00
N VAL A 133 -11.40 21.11 2.09
CA VAL A 133 -12.39 21.01 1.01
C VAL A 133 -13.66 20.31 1.49
N PRO A 134 -14.83 20.90 1.29
CA PRO A 134 -16.11 20.26 1.61
C PRO A 134 -16.31 18.94 0.88
N MET A 135 -16.97 17.98 1.54
CA MET A 135 -17.17 16.61 1.03
C MET A 135 -17.80 16.55 -0.36
N ASP A 136 -18.67 17.49 -0.69
CA ASP A 136 -19.35 17.54 -2.00
C ASP A 136 -18.37 17.85 -3.13
N GLU A 137 -17.43 18.77 -2.90
CA GLU A 137 -16.38 19.11 -3.87
C GLU A 137 -15.37 17.98 -4.02
N THR A 138 -15.07 17.27 -2.93
CA THR A 138 -14.20 16.12 -2.93
C THR A 138 -14.78 14.99 -3.78
N ASN A 139 -16.08 14.69 -3.63
CA ASN A 139 -16.75 13.68 -4.43
C ASN A 139 -16.87 14.08 -5.90
N GLN A 140 -17.11 15.36 -6.19
CA GLN A 140 -17.15 15.86 -7.57
C GLN A 140 -15.78 15.73 -8.25
N ARG A 141 -14.69 16.11 -7.57
CA ARG A 141 -13.33 15.93 -8.08
C ARG A 141 -12.96 14.47 -8.27
N LEU A 142 -13.36 13.59 -7.35
CA LEU A 142 -13.16 12.15 -7.50
C LEU A 142 -13.85 11.63 -8.77
N ASN A 143 -15.10 12.03 -8.99
CA ASN A 143 -15.85 11.62 -10.15
C ASN A 143 -15.27 12.19 -11.46
N GLN A 144 -14.78 13.44 -11.45
CA GLN A 144 -14.09 14.03 -12.60
C GLN A 144 -12.81 13.26 -12.96
N LEU A 145 -11.99 12.95 -11.97
CA LEU A 145 -10.78 12.14 -12.19
C LEU A 145 -11.07 10.73 -12.68
N ILE A 146 -12.14 10.12 -12.18
CA ILE A 146 -12.60 8.84 -12.68
C ILE A 146 -12.95 8.95 -14.17
N GLN A 147 -13.64 10.01 -14.57
CA GLN A 147 -13.99 10.26 -15.97
C GLN A 147 -12.77 10.57 -16.84
N GLU A 148 -11.83 11.39 -16.35
CA GLU A 148 -10.58 11.69 -17.08
C GLU A 148 -9.75 10.43 -17.32
N LEU A 149 -9.59 9.59 -16.29
CA LEU A 149 -8.87 8.32 -16.42
C LEU A 149 -9.59 7.31 -17.33
N GLU A 150 -10.92 7.35 -17.41
CA GLU A 150 -11.68 6.53 -18.35
C GLU A 150 -11.54 7.01 -19.79
N GLN A 151 -11.36 8.31 -20.00
CA GLN A 151 -11.15 8.89 -21.35
C GLN A 151 -9.74 8.67 -21.88
N GLU A 152 -8.72 8.62 -21.00
CA GLU A 152 -7.33 8.30 -21.41
C GLU A 152 -7.15 6.85 -21.87
N GLU A 153 -8.08 5.96 -21.56
CA GLU A 153 -8.03 4.55 -21.93
C GLU A 153 -8.54 4.23 -23.35
N ASP A 154 -9.16 5.17 -24.03
CA ASP A 154 -9.55 5.02 -25.45
C ASP A 154 -8.37 5.20 -26.44
N CYS A 155 -7.14 5.06 -25.98
CA CYS A 155 -5.98 5.09 -26.84
C CYS A 155 -5.90 3.81 -27.68
N ASP A 156 -6.05 3.98 -29.00
CA ASP A 156 -6.12 2.94 -30.06
C ASP A 156 -4.89 1.98 -30.16
N SER A 157 -3.92 2.06 -29.23
CA SER A 157 -2.69 1.25 -29.28
C SER A 157 -2.80 -0.15 -28.65
N CYS A 158 -3.97 -0.53 -28.12
CA CYS A 158 -4.21 -1.85 -27.52
C CYS A 158 -5.08 -2.77 -28.37
N LYS A 159 -5.33 -2.45 -29.63
CA LYS A 159 -5.97 -3.36 -30.59
C LYS A 159 -4.91 -4.09 -31.40
N VAL A 160 -4.36 -5.17 -30.81
CA VAL A 160 -3.72 -6.29 -31.53
C VAL A 160 -4.24 -7.58 -30.93
#